data_0d469728d6bfd8390d778792bd4bd458
#
_entry.id   0d469728d6bfd8390d778792bd4bd458
#
_cell.length_a   1.000
_cell.length_b   1.000
_cell.length_c   1.000
_cell.angle_alpha   90.00
_cell.angle_beta   90.00
_cell.angle_gamma   90.00
#
_symmetry.space_group_name_H-M   'P 1'
#
loop_
_entity.id
_entity.type
_entity.pdbx_description
1 polymer ?
#
loop_
_entity_poly.entity_id
_entity_poly.type
_entity_poly.pdbx_seq_one_letter_code
_entity_poly.pdbx_strand_id
1 'polypeptide(L)'
;MTACLWTSRIFYKNMFLYTKMRNIAGIAQTDAQKSSDMFAKCQYLDELTGGKGVTFATGTPVSNSMVELYTIMRYLQYDTLQKMGLSHFDDWAASFGETVTAIELSPEGTGYRAKTRFARFFNLPELISLFKESADVQTADMLNLPVPQAEYINEVLKPSETQEEMVSSFADRAEAVRNGNVNPRFDNMLKITNDGRKLALDQRLINDMLPDEPESKVNRCVDNAFKVWEESALDRGTQLIFCDLSTPKADGTFNVYDDVREKLVARGVPREEVAFIHEYNTETKKAELFAKVRAGQVRILMGSTPKLGAGTNIQDRLIALHHLDCPWKPSDLEQQEGRILRQGNRNKQVKIYRYVTENTFDSYMWQILENKQKFISQIMTSKSPVRACDDVDDTALSYAEIKALATGNPYIKEKMDLDIQVSKLKLLKANHTSQIYSLESDIARRYPREIAVAQGQIEALKTDMEAAKPLLAQDKEHFDMEISGKVYTERKEAGAAIIEACKALKAAGTEGRIGSYGAFELHSRFDNFDKVFRLSIKGASD
;
A
#
# COMPACT_ATOMS: atom_id res chain seq x y z
N MET A 1 -24.81 -7.68 20.12
CA MET A 1 -24.98 -8.20 18.74
C MET A 1 -23.60 -8.16 18.07
N THR A 2 -22.96 -9.30 17.88
CA THR A 2 -21.61 -9.34 17.28
C THR A 2 -21.79 -9.46 15.78
N ALA A 3 -21.40 -8.43 15.02
CA ALA A 3 -21.39 -8.51 13.57
C ALA A 3 -20.05 -9.12 13.12
N CYS A 4 -20.06 -10.35 12.65
CA CYS A 4 -18.89 -10.98 12.06
C CYS A 4 -18.84 -10.58 10.58
N LEU A 5 -17.93 -9.69 10.22
CA LEU A 5 -17.70 -9.29 8.84
C LEU A 5 -16.61 -10.19 8.23
N TRP A 6 -17.03 -11.18 7.47
CA TRP A 6 -16.14 -11.95 6.59
C TRP A 6 -15.72 -11.07 5.44
N THR A 7 -14.53 -10.50 5.50
CA THR A 7 -14.00 -9.78 4.36
C THR A 7 -12.66 -10.35 3.95
N SER A 8 -12.56 -10.77 2.69
CA SER A 8 -11.27 -10.75 2.05
C SER A 8 -10.81 -9.29 2.07
N ARG A 9 -9.91 -8.96 2.98
CA ARG A 9 -9.37 -7.62 3.28
C ARG A 9 -8.91 -6.84 2.04
N ILE A 10 -8.55 -7.55 0.98
CA ILE A 10 -8.07 -7.00 -0.30
C ILE A 10 -9.00 -5.91 -0.85
N PHE A 11 -10.30 -5.97 -0.55
CA PHE A 11 -11.29 -5.05 -1.09
C PHE A 11 -11.43 -3.72 -0.33
N TYR A 12 -10.93 -3.60 0.91
CA TYR A 12 -11.13 -2.43 1.78
C TYR A 12 -9.83 -1.75 2.24
N LYS A 13 -8.70 -2.11 1.66
CA LYS A 13 -7.38 -1.55 2.02
C LYS A 13 -7.17 -0.11 1.52
N ASN A 14 -7.90 0.32 0.50
CA ASN A 14 -7.77 1.65 -0.10
C ASN A 14 -8.63 2.67 0.67
N MET A 15 -8.40 2.78 1.97
CA MET A 15 -9.01 3.81 2.79
C MET A 15 -8.17 5.08 2.71
N PHE A 16 -8.84 6.23 2.62
CA PHE A 16 -8.16 7.53 2.55
C PHE A 16 -7.21 7.72 3.74
N LEU A 17 -5.97 8.05 3.44
CA LEU A 17 -4.95 8.42 4.41
C LEU A 17 -4.74 9.92 4.33
N TYR A 18 -5.22 10.66 5.34
CA TYR A 18 -4.86 12.06 5.47
C TYR A 18 -3.39 12.15 5.88
N THR A 19 -2.56 12.70 5.01
CA THR A 19 -1.13 12.85 5.25
C THR A 19 -0.56 14.12 4.62
N LYS A 20 0.39 14.74 5.29
CA LYS A 20 1.21 15.83 4.76
C LYS A 20 2.34 15.32 3.86
N MET A 21 2.59 14.00 3.86
CA MET A 21 3.60 13.34 3.03
C MET A 21 3.15 13.23 1.57
N ARG A 22 3.10 14.38 0.89
CA ARG A 22 2.73 14.44 -0.53
C ARG A 22 3.90 13.99 -1.41
N ASN A 23 3.61 13.28 -2.50
CA ASN A 23 4.59 12.76 -3.46
C ASN A 23 5.58 11.72 -2.90
N ILE A 24 5.21 11.02 -1.83
CA ILE A 24 5.98 9.90 -1.28
C ILE A 24 5.42 8.60 -1.85
N ALA A 25 6.27 7.80 -2.49
CA ALA A 25 5.88 6.47 -2.98
C ALA A 25 5.71 5.48 -1.80
N GLY A 26 4.88 4.44 -2.00
CA GLY A 26 4.54 3.47 -0.95
C GLY A 26 3.35 3.88 -0.08
N ILE A 27 2.86 5.13 -0.22
CA ILE A 27 1.65 5.61 0.46
C ILE A 27 0.54 5.71 -0.59
N ALA A 28 -0.45 4.82 -0.51
CA ALA A 28 -1.61 4.89 -1.39
C ALA A 28 -2.50 6.08 -0.99
N GLN A 29 -2.61 7.07 -1.86
CA GLN A 29 -3.50 8.23 -1.69
C GLN A 29 -4.84 8.03 -2.41
N THR A 30 -5.23 6.78 -2.67
CA THR A 30 -6.51 6.47 -3.31
C THR A 30 -7.61 6.39 -2.26
N ASP A 31 -8.73 7.02 -2.54
CA ASP A 31 -9.95 6.94 -1.73
C ASP A 31 -10.99 6.06 -2.44
N ALA A 32 -11.31 4.94 -1.82
CA ALA A 32 -12.41 4.10 -2.27
C ALA A 32 -13.61 4.33 -1.34
N GLN A 33 -14.70 4.87 -1.86
CA GLN A 33 -15.94 5.13 -1.11
C GLN A 33 -16.36 3.96 -0.21
N LYS A 34 -16.25 2.71 -0.73
CA LYS A 34 -16.55 1.50 0.05
C LYS A 34 -15.67 1.33 1.29
N SER A 35 -14.42 1.79 1.24
CA SER A 35 -13.49 1.69 2.39
C SER A 35 -13.82 2.74 3.44
N SER A 36 -14.15 3.95 3.03
CA SER A 36 -14.59 5.02 3.93
C SER A 36 -15.94 4.70 4.56
N ASP A 37 -16.89 4.15 3.80
CA ASP A 37 -18.19 3.66 4.29
C ASP A 37 -18.02 2.50 5.31
N MET A 38 -17.13 1.54 5.00
CA MET A 38 -16.82 0.45 5.93
C MET A 38 -16.22 0.98 7.23
N PHE A 39 -15.32 1.96 7.15
CA PHE A 39 -14.72 2.57 8.33
C PHE A 39 -15.76 3.24 9.22
N ALA A 40 -16.67 4.03 8.66
CA ALA A 40 -17.76 4.65 9.40
C ALA A 40 -18.66 3.61 10.09
N LYS A 41 -18.97 2.50 9.41
CA LYS A 41 -19.73 1.38 9.99
C LYS A 41 -18.99 0.69 11.12
N CYS A 42 -17.68 0.47 11.00
CA CYS A 42 -16.86 -0.09 12.08
C CYS A 42 -16.87 0.82 13.30
N GLN A 43 -16.67 2.13 13.12
CA GLN A 43 -16.72 3.11 14.22
C GLN A 43 -18.08 3.08 14.93
N TYR A 44 -19.16 3.11 14.17
CA TYR A 44 -20.51 3.05 14.75
C TYR A 44 -20.76 1.76 15.54
N LEU A 45 -20.31 0.61 15.03
CA LEU A 45 -20.43 -0.65 15.75
C LEU A 45 -19.58 -0.69 17.02
N ASP A 46 -18.38 -0.12 16.98
CA ASP A 46 -17.50 -0.04 18.13
C ASP A 46 -18.08 0.85 19.24
N GLU A 47 -18.67 2.00 18.88
CA GLU A 47 -19.42 2.85 19.83
C GLU A 47 -20.57 2.09 20.49
N LEU A 48 -21.37 1.33 19.72
CA LEU A 48 -22.50 0.57 20.24
C LEU A 48 -22.10 -0.62 21.11
N THR A 49 -20.94 -1.23 20.87
CA THR A 49 -20.54 -2.51 21.49
C THR A 49 -19.37 -2.39 22.46
N GLY A 50 -18.80 -1.20 22.63
CA GLY A 50 -17.60 -0.97 23.43
C GLY A 50 -16.38 -1.64 22.83
N GLY A 51 -16.17 -1.53 21.51
CA GLY A 51 -15.01 -2.06 20.81
C GLY A 51 -15.04 -3.55 20.51
N LYS A 52 -16.22 -4.20 20.55
CA LYS A 52 -16.37 -5.66 20.37
C LYS A 52 -17.27 -6.04 19.19
N GLY A 53 -17.62 -5.06 18.34
CA GLY A 53 -18.62 -5.24 17.29
C GLY A 53 -18.10 -5.81 15.99
N VAL A 54 -16.80 -5.73 15.72
CA VAL A 54 -16.22 -6.00 14.40
C VAL A 54 -15.13 -7.06 14.50
N THR A 55 -15.20 -8.06 13.60
CA THR A 55 -14.15 -9.09 13.48
C THR A 55 -13.77 -9.25 12.00
N PHE A 56 -12.49 -9.11 11.69
CA PHE A 56 -11.94 -9.41 10.37
C PHE A 56 -11.21 -10.76 10.41
N ALA A 57 -11.45 -11.60 9.40
CA ALA A 57 -10.72 -12.83 9.20
C ALA A 57 -9.98 -12.77 7.86
N THR A 58 -8.67 -13.01 7.87
CA THR A 58 -7.82 -13.00 6.67
C THR A 58 -6.64 -13.93 6.85
N GLY A 59 -6.26 -14.63 5.76
CA GLY A 59 -5.02 -15.41 5.74
C GLY A 59 -3.76 -14.56 5.50
N THR A 60 -3.93 -13.31 5.02
CA THR A 60 -2.82 -12.42 4.64
C THR A 60 -3.05 -11.01 5.19
N PRO A 61 -2.76 -10.77 6.49
CA PRO A 61 -2.97 -9.45 7.10
C PRO A 61 -2.12 -8.35 6.46
N VAL A 62 -0.92 -8.65 6.02
CA VAL A 62 -0.06 -7.76 5.23
C VAL A 62 0.16 -8.42 3.87
N SER A 63 -0.29 -7.81 2.78
CA SER A 63 -0.19 -8.38 1.44
C SER A 63 0.89 -7.74 0.58
N ASN A 64 1.20 -6.47 0.81
CA ASN A 64 2.12 -5.71 -0.03
C ASN A 64 3.00 -4.74 0.77
N SER A 65 2.44 -3.96 1.66
CA SER A 65 3.15 -2.93 2.44
C SER A 65 2.71 -2.92 3.89
N MET A 66 3.64 -2.57 4.79
CA MET A 66 3.34 -2.39 6.22
C MET A 66 2.32 -1.25 6.48
N VAL A 67 2.15 -0.31 5.57
CA VAL A 67 1.08 0.71 5.63
C VAL A 67 -0.30 0.07 5.69
N GLU A 68 -0.46 -1.12 5.12
CA GLU A 68 -1.72 -1.87 5.22
C GLU A 68 -2.05 -2.26 6.67
N LEU A 69 -1.04 -2.42 7.52
CA LEU A 69 -1.25 -2.71 8.94
C LEU A 69 -1.91 -1.53 9.65
N TYR A 70 -1.44 -0.30 9.39
CA TYR A 70 -2.11 0.90 9.90
C TYR A 70 -3.58 0.97 9.50
N THR A 71 -3.89 0.63 8.25
CA THR A 71 -5.28 0.62 7.77
C THR A 71 -6.14 -0.37 8.56
N ILE A 72 -5.62 -1.57 8.88
CA ILE A 72 -6.35 -2.54 9.73
C ILE A 72 -6.55 -1.99 11.14
N MET A 73 -5.49 -1.45 11.73
CA MET A 73 -5.54 -0.88 13.07
C MET A 73 -6.59 0.24 13.16
N ARG A 74 -6.76 1.04 12.11
CA ARG A 74 -7.84 2.04 12.05
C ARG A 74 -9.22 1.41 12.09
N TYR A 75 -9.42 0.26 11.43
CA TYR A 75 -10.72 -0.42 11.46
C TYR A 75 -11.03 -1.07 12.81
N LEU A 76 -10.01 -1.62 13.50
CA LEU A 76 -10.21 -2.55 14.63
C LEU A 76 -9.81 -1.98 16.00
N GLN A 77 -8.99 -0.93 16.05
CA GLN A 77 -8.47 -0.38 17.31
C GLN A 77 -8.24 1.14 17.24
N TYR A 78 -9.19 1.84 16.59
CA TYR A 78 -9.08 3.29 16.39
C TYR A 78 -8.99 4.07 17.71
N ASP A 79 -9.76 3.67 18.72
CA ASP A 79 -9.72 4.28 20.06
C ASP A 79 -8.33 4.12 20.72
N THR A 80 -7.69 2.97 20.54
CA THR A 80 -6.32 2.75 21.04
C THR A 80 -5.34 3.67 20.32
N LEU A 81 -5.45 3.79 18.99
CA LEU A 81 -4.64 4.71 18.21
C LEU A 81 -4.84 6.17 18.66
N GLN A 82 -6.08 6.58 18.95
CA GLN A 82 -6.37 7.93 19.45
C GLN A 82 -5.73 8.16 20.83
N LYS A 83 -5.89 7.23 21.77
CA LYS A 83 -5.30 7.32 23.13
C LYS A 83 -3.78 7.40 23.10
N MET A 84 -3.13 6.76 22.12
CA MET A 84 -1.67 6.78 21.94
C MET A 84 -1.18 7.96 21.08
N GLY A 85 -2.08 8.80 20.56
CA GLY A 85 -1.70 9.87 19.63
C GLY A 85 -1.28 9.41 18.25
N LEU A 86 -1.67 8.18 17.85
CA LEU A 86 -1.28 7.53 16.59
C LEU A 86 -2.44 7.46 15.57
N SER A 87 -3.53 8.20 15.81
CA SER A 87 -4.72 8.18 14.95
C SER A 87 -4.51 8.83 13.59
N HIS A 88 -3.56 9.76 13.48
CA HIS A 88 -3.15 10.33 12.20
C HIS A 88 -2.00 9.51 11.60
N PHE A 89 -2.04 9.33 10.29
CA PHE A 89 -1.01 8.54 9.59
C PHE A 89 0.40 9.08 9.79
N ASP A 90 0.56 10.40 9.80
CA ASP A 90 1.88 11.03 9.94
C ASP A 90 2.51 10.74 11.31
N ASP A 91 1.72 10.69 12.38
CA ASP A 91 2.19 10.36 13.73
C ASP A 91 2.56 8.89 13.85
N TRP A 92 1.73 7.99 13.29
CA TRP A 92 2.02 6.57 13.21
C TRP A 92 3.28 6.31 12.36
N ALA A 93 3.37 6.98 11.21
CA ALA A 93 4.52 6.88 10.32
C ALA A 93 5.82 7.38 10.98
N ALA A 94 5.75 8.46 11.75
CA ALA A 94 6.91 8.96 12.51
C ALA A 94 7.37 7.99 13.61
N SER A 95 6.45 7.18 14.14
CA SER A 95 6.74 6.22 15.22
C SER A 95 7.28 4.89 14.72
N PHE A 96 6.87 4.47 13.52
CA PHE A 96 7.13 3.11 13.02
C PHE A 96 7.76 3.05 11.62
N GLY A 97 7.90 4.15 10.93
CA GLY A 97 8.42 4.15 9.59
C GLY A 97 9.33 5.33 9.26
N GLU A 98 10.13 5.12 8.25
CA GLU A 98 11.08 6.11 7.76
C GLU A 98 10.92 6.26 6.25
N THR A 99 10.99 7.50 5.78
CA THR A 99 11.07 7.78 4.37
C THR A 99 12.51 7.62 3.90
N VAL A 100 12.70 6.78 2.91
CA VAL A 100 14.00 6.59 2.26
C VAL A 100 13.98 7.34 0.94
N THR A 101 14.90 8.27 0.78
CA THR A 101 15.10 8.94 -0.51
C THR A 101 16.12 8.17 -1.33
N ALA A 102 15.65 7.53 -2.38
CA ALA A 102 16.50 6.89 -3.38
C ALA A 102 16.60 7.77 -4.62
N ILE A 103 17.76 7.73 -5.25
CA ILE A 103 17.94 8.34 -6.57
C ILE A 103 17.43 7.33 -7.59
N GLU A 104 16.25 7.59 -8.13
CA GLU A 104 15.63 6.77 -9.16
C GLU A 104 15.73 7.46 -10.51
N LEU A 105 15.71 6.66 -11.55
CA LEU A 105 15.53 7.19 -12.89
C LEU A 105 14.18 7.90 -12.99
N SER A 106 14.16 9.10 -13.59
CA SER A 106 12.88 9.78 -13.81
C SER A 106 11.99 8.96 -14.75
N PRO A 107 10.66 9.00 -14.62
CA PRO A 107 9.76 8.27 -15.53
C PRO A 107 9.91 8.73 -16.99
N GLU A 108 10.38 9.97 -17.18
CA GLU A 108 10.65 10.55 -18.48
C GLU A 108 11.97 10.05 -19.07
N GLY A 109 12.76 9.23 -18.32
CA GLY A 109 14.06 8.72 -18.75
C GLY A 109 15.18 9.76 -18.82
N THR A 110 14.89 11.03 -18.51
CA THR A 110 15.82 12.16 -18.63
C THR A 110 16.52 12.45 -17.30
N GLY A 111 17.42 11.58 -16.87
CA GLY A 111 18.23 11.81 -15.68
C GLY A 111 17.75 11.14 -14.40
N TYR A 112 18.47 11.39 -13.32
CA TYR A 112 18.15 10.86 -11.99
C TYR A 112 17.32 11.87 -11.22
N ARG A 113 16.24 11.41 -10.59
CA ARG A 113 15.48 12.19 -9.60
C ARG A 113 15.58 11.55 -8.24
N ALA A 114 15.63 12.36 -7.21
CA ALA A 114 15.42 11.88 -5.85
C ALA A 114 13.94 11.55 -5.69
N LYS A 115 13.62 10.27 -5.46
CA LYS A 115 12.27 9.83 -5.11
C LYS A 115 12.27 9.35 -3.68
N THR A 116 11.46 10.00 -2.88
CA THR A 116 11.26 9.60 -1.49
C THR A 116 10.18 8.53 -1.44
N ARG A 117 10.49 7.40 -0.78
CA ARG A 117 9.57 6.30 -0.53
C ARG A 117 9.40 6.12 0.97
N PHE A 118 8.21 5.75 1.39
CA PHE A 118 7.96 5.24 2.73
C PHE A 118 8.24 3.73 2.71
N ALA A 119 9.48 3.36 2.95
CA ALA A 119 9.98 2.02 2.63
C ALA A 119 10.81 1.38 3.76
N ARG A 120 11.04 2.06 4.86
CA ARG A 120 11.76 1.49 5.99
C ARG A 120 10.91 1.55 7.24
N PHE A 121 10.85 0.43 7.94
CA PHE A 121 10.10 0.31 9.18
C PHE A 121 11.02 -0.01 10.34
N PHE A 122 10.73 0.58 11.50
CA PHE A 122 11.46 0.38 12.74
C PHE A 122 10.48 0.22 13.91
N ASN A 123 10.98 -0.08 15.11
CA ASN A 123 10.14 -0.40 16.27
C ASN A 123 9.10 -1.50 15.96
N LEU A 124 9.50 -2.49 15.16
CA LEU A 124 8.61 -3.58 14.73
C LEU A 124 8.07 -4.40 15.89
N PRO A 125 8.83 -4.75 16.94
CA PRO A 125 8.30 -5.47 18.09
C PRO A 125 7.17 -4.72 18.78
N GLU A 126 7.30 -3.40 18.92
CA GLU A 126 6.31 -2.52 19.53
C GLU A 126 5.06 -2.41 18.64
N LEU A 127 5.24 -2.26 17.32
CA LEU A 127 4.15 -2.22 16.35
C LEU A 127 3.36 -3.54 16.34
N ILE A 128 4.04 -4.67 16.33
CA ILE A 128 3.40 -5.99 16.32
C ILE A 128 2.71 -6.28 17.67
N SER A 129 3.32 -5.85 18.78
CA SER A 129 2.68 -5.95 20.10
C SER A 129 1.38 -5.16 20.14
N LEU A 130 1.39 -3.92 19.66
CA LEU A 130 0.21 -3.09 19.57
C LEU A 130 -0.87 -3.70 18.65
N PHE A 131 -0.47 -4.26 17.52
CA PHE A 131 -1.41 -4.93 16.62
C PHE A 131 -2.04 -6.18 17.27
N LYS A 132 -1.25 -6.98 18.00
CA LYS A 132 -1.71 -8.19 18.69
C LYS A 132 -2.70 -7.93 19.82
N GLU A 133 -2.85 -6.71 20.32
CA GLU A 133 -3.91 -6.37 21.28
C GLU A 133 -5.31 -6.56 20.67
N SER A 134 -5.45 -6.39 19.35
CA SER A 134 -6.72 -6.56 18.63
C SER A 134 -6.73 -7.74 17.64
N ALA A 135 -5.62 -8.48 17.51
CA ALA A 135 -5.48 -9.54 16.51
C ALA A 135 -4.98 -10.84 17.13
N ASP A 136 -5.67 -11.93 16.81
CA ASP A 136 -5.18 -13.31 17.05
C ASP A 136 -4.50 -13.80 15.77
N VAL A 137 -3.19 -14.05 15.83
CA VAL A 137 -2.36 -14.47 14.70
C VAL A 137 -1.98 -15.94 14.90
N GLN A 138 -2.56 -16.80 14.06
CA GLN A 138 -2.31 -18.24 14.06
C GLN A 138 -1.62 -18.63 12.74
N THR A 139 -0.43 -19.19 12.84
CA THR A 139 0.31 -19.71 11.67
C THR A 139 0.00 -21.18 11.43
N ALA A 140 0.23 -21.68 10.21
CA ALA A 140 -0.08 -23.06 9.85
C ALA A 140 0.62 -24.10 10.76
N ASP A 141 1.85 -23.80 11.19
CA ASP A 141 2.62 -24.63 12.13
C ASP A 141 2.06 -24.65 13.57
N MET A 142 1.30 -23.62 13.97
CA MET A 142 0.62 -23.60 15.29
C MET A 142 -0.70 -24.37 15.26
N LEU A 143 -1.35 -24.46 14.11
CA LEU A 143 -2.72 -24.97 14.01
C LEU A 143 -2.81 -26.50 13.86
N ASN A 144 -1.73 -27.21 13.52
CA ASN A 144 -1.73 -28.67 13.28
C ASN A 144 -2.91 -29.14 12.40
N LEU A 145 -3.22 -28.40 11.35
CA LEU A 145 -4.35 -28.69 10.49
C LEU A 145 -4.12 -29.98 9.69
N PRO A 146 -5.14 -30.82 9.48
CA PRO A 146 -5.05 -32.01 8.63
C PRO A 146 -5.02 -31.60 7.16
N VAL A 147 -3.89 -31.07 6.71
CA VAL A 147 -3.61 -30.69 5.32
C VAL A 147 -2.58 -31.63 4.71
N PRO A 148 -2.55 -31.79 3.38
CA PRO A 148 -1.53 -32.57 2.71
C PRO A 148 -0.12 -32.08 2.98
N GLN A 149 0.85 -32.99 2.98
CA GLN A 149 2.27 -32.65 2.93
C GLN A 149 2.66 -32.28 1.52
N ALA A 150 3.27 -31.08 1.33
CA ALA A 150 3.72 -30.61 0.04
C ALA A 150 5.13 -31.13 -0.28
N GLU A 151 5.28 -31.64 -1.50
CA GLU A 151 6.57 -31.86 -2.15
C GLU A 151 6.79 -30.72 -3.15
N TYR A 152 7.77 -29.85 -2.91
CA TYR A 152 8.13 -28.76 -3.80
C TYR A 152 9.14 -29.20 -4.84
N ILE A 153 8.77 -29.06 -6.11
CA ILE A 153 9.60 -29.46 -7.27
C ILE A 153 9.90 -28.20 -8.07
N ASN A 154 11.17 -27.80 -8.07
CA ASN A 154 11.64 -26.68 -8.89
C ASN A 154 12.16 -27.22 -10.22
N GLU A 155 11.45 -26.93 -11.30
CA GLU A 155 11.84 -27.24 -12.66
C GLU A 155 12.62 -26.04 -13.22
N VAL A 156 13.94 -26.19 -13.24
CA VAL A 156 14.85 -25.14 -13.70
C VAL A 156 15.30 -25.48 -15.12
N LEU A 157 15.01 -24.59 -16.08
CA LEU A 157 15.21 -24.81 -17.50
C LEU A 157 16.16 -23.76 -18.07
N LYS A 158 16.91 -24.14 -19.08
CA LYS A 158 17.80 -23.23 -19.80
C LYS A 158 17.00 -22.36 -20.77
N PRO A 159 17.33 -21.08 -20.94
CA PRO A 159 16.76 -20.27 -21.99
C PRO A 159 17.15 -20.76 -23.38
N SER A 160 16.29 -20.52 -24.38
CA SER A 160 16.66 -20.67 -25.78
C SER A 160 17.64 -19.57 -26.21
N GLU A 161 18.39 -19.80 -27.31
CA GLU A 161 19.25 -18.75 -27.90
C GLU A 161 18.45 -17.46 -28.18
N THR A 162 17.25 -17.59 -28.71
CA THR A 162 16.35 -16.47 -28.96
C THR A 162 15.97 -15.74 -27.66
N GLN A 163 15.71 -16.46 -26.57
CA GLN A 163 15.43 -15.84 -25.27
C GLN A 163 16.64 -15.07 -24.73
N GLU A 164 17.86 -15.62 -24.85
CA GLU A 164 19.09 -14.93 -24.42
C GLU A 164 19.32 -13.64 -25.20
N GLU A 165 19.19 -13.68 -26.54
CA GLU A 165 19.31 -12.48 -27.39
C GLU A 165 18.26 -11.41 -27.01
N MET A 166 17.02 -11.81 -26.80
CA MET A 166 15.96 -10.89 -26.44
C MET A 166 16.13 -10.31 -25.04
N VAL A 167 16.60 -11.09 -24.05
CA VAL A 167 16.96 -10.57 -22.71
C VAL A 167 18.06 -9.52 -22.82
N SER A 168 19.07 -9.76 -23.67
CA SER A 168 20.13 -8.78 -23.96
C SER A 168 19.54 -7.47 -24.54
N SER A 169 18.60 -7.57 -25.49
CA SER A 169 17.94 -6.42 -26.09
C SER A 169 17.15 -5.57 -25.08
N PHE A 170 16.65 -6.16 -24.01
CA PHE A 170 15.98 -5.41 -22.95
C PHE A 170 16.92 -4.48 -22.19
N ALA A 171 18.21 -4.80 -22.11
CA ALA A 171 19.19 -3.88 -21.55
C ALA A 171 19.37 -2.64 -22.43
N ASP A 172 19.38 -2.80 -23.75
CA ASP A 172 19.46 -1.68 -24.69
C ASP A 172 18.20 -0.81 -24.62
N ARG A 173 17.01 -1.43 -24.54
CA ARG A 173 15.75 -0.71 -24.32
C ARG A 173 15.75 0.05 -23.00
N ALA A 174 16.19 -0.57 -21.92
CA ALA A 174 16.30 0.05 -20.61
C ALA A 174 17.30 1.22 -20.60
N GLU A 175 18.41 1.11 -21.36
CA GLU A 175 19.36 2.19 -21.55
C GLU A 175 18.77 3.34 -22.37
N ALA A 176 18.01 3.06 -23.43
CA ALA A 176 17.31 4.07 -24.22
C ALA A 176 16.25 4.83 -23.38
N VAL A 177 15.50 4.11 -22.54
CA VAL A 177 14.56 4.72 -21.57
C VAL A 177 15.31 5.59 -20.57
N ARG A 178 16.46 5.10 -20.05
CA ARG A 178 17.28 5.85 -19.10
C ARG A 178 17.82 7.16 -19.68
N ASN A 179 18.23 7.13 -20.95
CA ASN A 179 18.81 8.29 -21.64
C ASN A 179 17.76 9.27 -22.19
N GLY A 180 16.45 8.98 -21.97
CA GLY A 180 15.36 9.82 -22.45
C GLY A 180 15.16 9.76 -23.97
N ASN A 181 15.73 8.77 -24.63
CA ASN A 181 15.68 8.63 -26.10
C ASN A 181 14.35 8.04 -26.60
N VAL A 182 13.47 7.61 -25.70
CA VAL A 182 12.18 6.99 -26.02
C VAL A 182 11.05 7.65 -25.24
N ASN A 183 9.93 7.92 -25.92
CA ASN A 183 8.75 8.44 -25.24
C ASN A 183 8.18 7.39 -24.26
N PRO A 184 7.98 7.72 -22.96
CA PRO A 184 7.49 6.81 -21.94
C PRO A 184 6.14 6.14 -22.23
N ARG A 185 5.35 6.73 -23.16
CA ARG A 185 4.09 6.13 -23.64
C ARG A 185 4.32 4.91 -24.53
N PHE A 186 5.43 4.86 -25.25
CA PHE A 186 5.76 3.74 -26.15
C PHE A 186 6.60 2.68 -25.47
N ASP A 187 7.57 3.09 -24.64
CA ASP A 187 8.39 2.16 -23.85
C ASP A 187 8.78 2.75 -22.50
N ASN A 188 8.84 1.90 -21.47
CA ASN A 188 9.17 2.28 -20.10
C ASN A 188 9.59 1.04 -19.30
N MET A 189 10.18 1.23 -18.11
CA MET A 189 10.70 0.13 -17.28
C MET A 189 9.62 -0.89 -16.92
N LEU A 190 8.37 -0.48 -16.70
CA LEU A 190 7.27 -1.39 -16.39
C LEU A 190 6.93 -2.28 -17.60
N LYS A 191 6.90 -1.69 -18.80
CA LYS A 191 6.66 -2.43 -20.05
C LYS A 191 7.78 -3.43 -20.31
N ILE A 192 9.05 -3.00 -20.18
CA ILE A 192 10.23 -3.88 -20.34
C ILE A 192 10.16 -5.04 -19.33
N THR A 193 9.82 -4.76 -18.07
CA THR A 193 9.67 -5.81 -17.06
C THR A 193 8.55 -6.79 -17.43
N ASN A 194 7.41 -6.30 -17.92
CA ASN A 194 6.30 -7.14 -18.34
C ASN A 194 6.64 -7.98 -19.58
N ASP A 195 7.32 -7.38 -20.56
CA ASP A 195 7.81 -8.09 -21.74
C ASP A 195 8.84 -9.16 -21.36
N GLY A 196 9.75 -8.85 -20.43
CA GLY A 196 10.73 -9.83 -19.91
C GLY A 196 10.07 -11.01 -19.19
N ARG A 197 9.00 -10.78 -18.44
CA ARG A 197 8.21 -11.86 -17.81
C ARG A 197 7.48 -12.71 -18.84
N LYS A 198 6.91 -12.10 -19.88
CA LYS A 198 6.28 -12.82 -21.00
C LYS A 198 7.29 -13.66 -21.75
N LEU A 199 8.47 -13.10 -22.06
CA LEU A 199 9.57 -13.81 -22.71
C LEU A 199 10.01 -15.04 -21.91
N ALA A 200 10.14 -14.87 -20.57
CA ALA A 200 10.50 -15.95 -19.68
C ALA A 200 9.40 -17.04 -19.60
N LEU A 201 8.14 -16.69 -19.82
CA LEU A 201 7.04 -17.65 -19.91
C LEU A 201 7.07 -18.40 -21.24
N ASP A 202 7.00 -17.64 -22.35
CA ASP A 202 7.05 -18.19 -23.71
C ASP A 202 7.45 -17.07 -24.69
N GLN A 203 8.46 -17.32 -25.52
CA GLN A 203 8.95 -16.34 -26.51
C GLN A 203 7.86 -15.92 -27.52
N ARG A 204 6.89 -16.77 -27.81
CA ARG A 204 5.76 -16.50 -28.71
C ARG A 204 4.80 -15.42 -28.17
N LEU A 205 4.86 -15.11 -26.87
CA LEU A 205 4.10 -13.99 -26.28
C LEU A 205 4.67 -12.60 -26.63
N ILE A 206 5.92 -12.57 -27.11
CA ILE A 206 6.56 -11.35 -27.60
C ILE A 206 6.46 -11.27 -29.12
N ASN A 207 6.65 -12.40 -29.80
CA ASN A 207 6.52 -12.52 -31.24
C ASN A 207 5.96 -13.90 -31.58
N ASP A 208 4.71 -13.96 -32.02
CA ASP A 208 3.97 -15.17 -32.34
C ASP A 208 4.50 -15.92 -33.59
N MET A 209 5.40 -15.27 -34.37
CA MET A 209 6.12 -15.87 -35.48
C MET A 209 7.27 -16.78 -35.03
N LEU A 210 7.69 -16.70 -33.77
CA LEU A 210 8.76 -17.54 -33.23
C LEU A 210 8.30 -18.99 -33.07
N PRO A 211 9.20 -19.97 -33.22
CA PRO A 211 8.88 -21.38 -33.05
C PRO A 211 8.56 -21.71 -31.58
N ASP A 212 7.84 -22.79 -31.39
CA ASP A 212 7.69 -23.43 -30.09
C ASP A 212 9.06 -24.02 -29.66
N GLU A 213 9.52 -23.64 -28.47
CA GLU A 213 10.76 -24.13 -27.91
C GLU A 213 10.54 -25.47 -27.19
N PRO A 214 11.07 -26.60 -27.65
CA PRO A 214 10.81 -27.91 -27.07
C PRO A 214 11.17 -28.02 -25.58
N GLU A 215 12.25 -27.39 -25.17
CA GLU A 215 12.74 -27.40 -23.78
C GLU A 215 12.13 -26.25 -22.93
N SER A 216 11.07 -25.59 -23.43
CA SER A 216 10.42 -24.50 -22.71
C SER A 216 9.75 -24.97 -21.42
N LYS A 217 9.58 -24.05 -20.47
CA LYS A 217 8.85 -24.35 -19.23
C LYS A 217 7.38 -24.69 -19.48
N VAL A 218 6.78 -24.19 -20.57
CA VAL A 218 5.42 -24.55 -20.98
C VAL A 218 5.36 -26.01 -21.37
N ASN A 219 6.30 -26.48 -22.21
CA ASN A 219 6.39 -27.89 -22.61
C ASN A 219 6.70 -28.79 -21.42
N ARG A 220 7.60 -28.39 -20.53
CA ARG A 220 7.90 -29.12 -19.28
C ARG A 220 6.66 -29.21 -18.37
N CYS A 221 5.87 -28.15 -18.29
CA CYS A 221 4.59 -28.18 -17.55
C CYS A 221 3.60 -29.18 -18.16
N VAL A 222 3.48 -29.22 -19.48
CA VAL A 222 2.66 -30.21 -20.20
C VAL A 222 3.13 -31.62 -19.91
N ASP A 223 4.48 -31.89 -19.91
CA ASP A 223 5.04 -33.20 -19.59
C ASP A 223 4.67 -33.65 -18.18
N ASN A 224 4.89 -32.77 -17.20
CA ASN A 224 4.58 -33.07 -15.80
C ASN A 224 3.08 -33.22 -15.56
N ALA A 225 2.25 -32.37 -16.16
CA ALA A 225 0.80 -32.44 -16.03
C ALA A 225 0.25 -33.73 -16.68
N PHE A 226 0.78 -34.14 -17.84
CA PHE A 226 0.42 -35.41 -18.48
C PHE A 226 0.83 -36.61 -17.63
N LYS A 227 2.06 -36.62 -17.13
CA LYS A 227 2.57 -37.68 -16.24
C LYS A 227 1.71 -37.83 -14.99
N VAL A 228 1.37 -36.75 -14.30
CA VAL A 228 0.51 -36.76 -13.11
C VAL A 228 -0.92 -37.20 -13.48
N TRP A 229 -1.44 -36.79 -14.63
CA TRP A 229 -2.73 -37.24 -15.15
C TRP A 229 -2.75 -38.76 -15.38
N GLU A 230 -1.71 -39.32 -15.97
CA GLU A 230 -1.57 -40.76 -16.22
C GLU A 230 -1.40 -41.54 -14.91
N GLU A 231 -0.47 -41.15 -14.04
CA GLU A 231 -0.18 -41.79 -12.75
C GLU A 231 -1.40 -41.82 -11.82
N SER A 232 -2.26 -40.81 -11.86
CA SER A 232 -3.44 -40.67 -11.01
C SER A 232 -4.77 -41.09 -11.70
N ALA A 233 -4.71 -41.88 -12.77
CA ALA A 233 -5.87 -42.26 -13.56
C ALA A 233 -6.94 -43.01 -12.73
N LEU A 234 -6.53 -43.93 -11.85
CA LEU A 234 -7.43 -44.74 -11.02
C LEU A 234 -8.20 -43.89 -10.01
N ASP A 235 -7.53 -42.95 -9.38
CA ASP A 235 -8.12 -42.06 -8.36
C ASP A 235 -8.76 -40.81 -8.96
N ARG A 236 -8.62 -40.63 -10.29
CA ARG A 236 -9.03 -39.42 -11.01
C ARG A 236 -8.51 -38.15 -10.33
N GLY A 237 -7.22 -38.16 -9.99
CA GLY A 237 -6.53 -37.01 -9.39
C GLY A 237 -6.65 -35.77 -10.26
N THR A 238 -6.81 -34.62 -9.61
CA THR A 238 -7.00 -33.34 -10.29
C THR A 238 -5.80 -32.43 -10.09
N GLN A 239 -5.58 -31.51 -11.01
CA GLN A 239 -4.42 -30.61 -11.02
C GLN A 239 -4.85 -29.18 -11.29
N LEU A 240 -4.12 -28.23 -10.73
CA LEU A 240 -4.27 -26.78 -11.00
C LEU A 240 -3.03 -26.27 -11.71
N ILE A 241 -3.22 -25.49 -12.78
CA ILE A 241 -2.16 -24.74 -13.45
C ILE A 241 -2.47 -23.24 -13.33
N PHE A 242 -1.62 -22.51 -12.64
CA PHE A 242 -1.72 -21.06 -12.54
C PHE A 242 -0.85 -20.38 -13.59
N CYS A 243 -1.47 -19.47 -14.35
CA CYS A 243 -0.81 -18.62 -15.33
C CYS A 243 -1.53 -17.28 -15.41
N ASP A 244 -0.86 -16.20 -15.03
CA ASP A 244 -1.43 -14.85 -14.98
C ASP A 244 -1.09 -14.02 -16.23
N LEU A 245 0.04 -14.29 -16.87
CA LEU A 245 0.59 -13.46 -17.96
C LEU A 245 -0.07 -13.69 -19.32
N SER A 246 -0.68 -14.85 -19.54
CA SER A 246 -1.21 -15.23 -20.85
C SER A 246 -2.62 -15.80 -20.73
N THR A 247 -3.56 -14.99 -20.24
CA THR A 247 -4.97 -15.40 -20.15
C THR A 247 -5.63 -15.46 -21.53
N PRO A 248 -6.59 -16.37 -21.76
CA PRO A 248 -7.27 -16.51 -23.05
C PRO A 248 -7.94 -15.20 -23.48
N LYS A 249 -7.81 -14.87 -24.76
CA LYS A 249 -8.45 -13.73 -25.43
C LYS A 249 -9.30 -14.22 -26.60
N ALA A 250 -10.35 -13.49 -26.90
CA ALA A 250 -11.24 -13.83 -28.03
C ALA A 250 -10.73 -13.30 -29.39
N ASP A 251 -9.52 -12.74 -29.45
CA ASP A 251 -8.95 -12.10 -30.64
C ASP A 251 -8.12 -13.03 -31.54
N GLY A 252 -8.01 -14.32 -31.19
CA GLY A 252 -7.24 -15.31 -31.93
C GLY A 252 -5.73 -15.18 -31.77
N THR A 253 -5.23 -14.30 -30.92
CA THR A 253 -3.80 -14.20 -30.62
C THR A 253 -3.31 -15.42 -29.85
N PHE A 254 -2.03 -15.76 -30.03
CA PHE A 254 -1.40 -16.84 -29.27
C PHE A 254 -1.56 -16.63 -27.77
N ASN A 255 -1.96 -17.69 -27.09
CA ASN A 255 -1.98 -17.73 -25.62
C ASN A 255 -1.57 -19.12 -25.10
N VAL A 256 -0.95 -19.14 -23.94
CA VAL A 256 -0.42 -20.36 -23.32
C VAL A 256 -1.53 -21.33 -22.89
N TYR A 257 -2.72 -20.86 -22.57
CA TYR A 257 -3.83 -21.72 -22.16
C TYR A 257 -4.26 -22.66 -23.28
N ASP A 258 -4.48 -22.13 -24.47
CA ASP A 258 -4.87 -22.94 -25.63
C ASP A 258 -3.72 -23.85 -26.06
N ASP A 259 -2.46 -23.37 -26.04
CA ASP A 259 -1.29 -24.16 -26.37
C ASP A 259 -1.13 -25.38 -25.43
N VAL A 260 -1.26 -25.19 -24.13
CA VAL A 260 -1.20 -26.28 -23.13
C VAL A 260 -2.34 -27.27 -23.35
N ARG A 261 -3.58 -26.79 -23.58
CA ARG A 261 -4.73 -27.68 -23.84
C ARG A 261 -4.53 -28.52 -25.09
N GLU A 262 -4.13 -27.90 -26.20
CA GLU A 262 -3.91 -28.62 -27.47
C GLU A 262 -2.78 -29.66 -27.36
N LYS A 263 -1.69 -29.32 -26.66
CA LYS A 263 -0.60 -30.25 -26.40
C LYS A 263 -1.00 -31.44 -25.51
N LEU A 264 -1.81 -31.21 -24.49
CA LEU A 264 -2.35 -32.28 -23.64
C LEU A 264 -3.32 -33.17 -24.42
N VAL A 265 -4.20 -32.58 -25.24
CA VAL A 265 -5.12 -33.34 -26.09
C VAL A 265 -4.37 -34.17 -27.13
N ALA A 266 -3.31 -33.63 -27.74
CA ALA A 266 -2.45 -34.35 -28.67
C ALA A 266 -1.76 -35.57 -28.04
N ARG A 267 -1.56 -35.56 -26.69
CA ARG A 267 -1.02 -36.70 -25.93
C ARG A 267 -2.08 -37.70 -25.48
N GLY A 268 -3.37 -37.44 -25.75
CA GLY A 268 -4.47 -38.35 -25.44
C GLY A 268 -5.31 -37.97 -24.22
N VAL A 269 -5.07 -36.80 -23.60
CA VAL A 269 -5.97 -36.28 -22.55
C VAL A 269 -7.30 -35.87 -23.20
N PRO A 270 -8.46 -36.39 -22.75
CA PRO A 270 -9.76 -35.95 -23.26
C PRO A 270 -9.93 -34.42 -23.08
N ARG A 271 -10.41 -33.74 -24.14
CA ARG A 271 -10.55 -32.27 -24.14
C ARG A 271 -11.45 -31.79 -23.01
N GLU A 272 -12.50 -32.55 -22.68
CA GLU A 272 -13.44 -32.26 -21.59
C GLU A 272 -12.81 -32.37 -20.20
N GLU A 273 -11.68 -33.04 -20.05
CA GLU A 273 -10.94 -33.13 -18.80
C GLU A 273 -10.00 -31.91 -18.55
N VAL A 274 -9.84 -31.02 -19.56
CA VAL A 274 -9.05 -29.79 -19.48
C VAL A 274 -9.98 -28.58 -19.58
N ALA A 275 -10.03 -27.76 -18.54
CA ALA A 275 -10.93 -26.60 -18.50
C ALA A 275 -10.18 -25.32 -18.08
N PHE A 276 -10.68 -24.17 -18.54
CA PHE A 276 -10.22 -22.85 -18.14
C PHE A 276 -11.28 -22.14 -17.33
N ILE A 277 -10.91 -21.59 -16.16
CA ILE A 277 -11.84 -20.82 -15.33
C ILE A 277 -12.44 -19.62 -16.10
N HIS A 278 -11.72 -19.11 -17.10
CA HIS A 278 -12.12 -17.96 -17.91
C HIS A 278 -13.32 -18.24 -18.81
N GLU A 279 -13.62 -19.49 -19.09
CA GLU A 279 -14.79 -19.92 -19.87
C GLU A 279 -16.08 -19.90 -19.02
N TYR A 280 -15.96 -19.74 -17.68
CA TYR A 280 -17.06 -19.81 -16.71
C TYR A 280 -17.26 -18.45 -16.01
N ASN A 281 -18.03 -17.55 -16.65
CA ASN A 281 -18.12 -16.15 -16.22
C ASN A 281 -19.22 -15.85 -15.20
N THR A 282 -20.11 -16.82 -14.88
CA THR A 282 -21.15 -16.65 -13.86
C THR A 282 -20.89 -17.54 -12.66
N GLU A 283 -21.36 -17.14 -11.48
CA GLU A 283 -21.17 -17.93 -10.24
C GLU A 283 -21.80 -19.33 -10.37
N THR A 284 -22.95 -19.47 -11.06
CA THR A 284 -23.59 -20.77 -11.32
C THR A 284 -22.67 -21.67 -12.16
N LYS A 285 -22.15 -21.16 -13.28
CA LYS A 285 -21.23 -21.92 -14.13
C LYS A 285 -19.93 -22.30 -13.40
N LYS A 286 -19.39 -21.39 -12.57
CA LYS A 286 -18.24 -21.72 -11.74
C LYS A 286 -18.54 -22.83 -10.74
N ALA A 287 -19.71 -22.78 -10.08
CA ALA A 287 -20.12 -23.82 -9.13
C ALA A 287 -20.23 -25.19 -9.82
N GLU A 288 -20.78 -25.26 -11.04
CA GLU A 288 -20.82 -26.47 -11.88
C GLU A 288 -19.41 -26.98 -12.23
N LEU A 289 -18.51 -26.07 -12.67
CA LEU A 289 -17.10 -26.42 -12.94
C LEU A 289 -16.44 -27.02 -11.71
N PHE A 290 -16.58 -26.36 -10.56
CA PHE A 290 -15.97 -26.83 -9.31
C PHE A 290 -16.53 -28.18 -8.85
N ALA A 291 -17.82 -28.45 -9.10
CA ALA A 291 -18.41 -29.76 -8.88
C ALA A 291 -17.78 -30.83 -9.79
N LYS A 292 -17.57 -30.53 -11.09
CA LYS A 292 -16.89 -31.42 -12.03
C LYS A 292 -15.43 -31.69 -11.63
N VAL A 293 -14.70 -30.68 -11.13
CA VAL A 293 -13.33 -30.86 -10.63
C VAL A 293 -13.34 -31.78 -9.40
N ARG A 294 -14.19 -31.54 -8.40
CA ARG A 294 -14.31 -32.41 -7.21
C ARG A 294 -14.68 -33.85 -7.58
N ALA A 295 -15.51 -34.03 -8.59
CA ALA A 295 -15.87 -35.35 -9.07
C ALA A 295 -14.77 -36.04 -9.91
N GLY A 296 -13.71 -35.31 -10.29
CA GLY A 296 -12.64 -35.80 -11.17
C GLY A 296 -13.09 -35.91 -12.63
N GLN A 297 -14.15 -35.22 -13.05
CA GLN A 297 -14.57 -35.13 -14.46
C GLN A 297 -13.68 -34.14 -15.22
N VAL A 298 -13.34 -33.03 -14.60
CA VAL A 298 -12.29 -32.11 -15.05
C VAL A 298 -11.06 -32.39 -14.21
N ARG A 299 -10.00 -32.85 -14.84
CA ARG A 299 -8.79 -33.28 -14.15
C ARG A 299 -7.66 -32.25 -14.20
N ILE A 300 -7.68 -31.35 -15.19
CA ILE A 300 -6.72 -30.26 -15.32
C ILE A 300 -7.50 -28.94 -15.42
N LEU A 301 -7.37 -28.08 -14.41
CA LEU A 301 -8.00 -26.77 -14.39
C LEU A 301 -6.92 -25.69 -14.45
N MET A 302 -7.01 -24.85 -15.49
CA MET A 302 -6.12 -23.69 -15.64
C MET A 302 -6.83 -22.39 -15.26
N GLY A 303 -6.10 -21.49 -14.63
CA GLY A 303 -6.64 -20.20 -14.29
C GLY A 303 -5.64 -19.19 -13.79
N SER A 304 -6.08 -17.95 -13.73
CA SER A 304 -5.31 -16.85 -13.14
C SER A 304 -5.59 -16.71 -11.65
N THR A 305 -4.63 -16.14 -10.93
CA THR A 305 -4.75 -15.85 -9.49
C THR A 305 -6.04 -15.10 -9.13
N PRO A 306 -6.44 -14.01 -9.85
CA PRO A 306 -7.67 -13.31 -9.54
C PRO A 306 -8.94 -14.14 -9.66
N LYS A 307 -8.95 -15.17 -10.53
CA LYS A 307 -10.14 -16.01 -10.78
C LYS A 307 -10.16 -17.30 -9.99
N LEU A 308 -9.01 -17.92 -9.73
CA LEU A 308 -8.87 -19.17 -8.96
C LEU A 308 -8.32 -18.98 -7.55
N GLY A 309 -7.62 -17.88 -7.30
CA GLY A 309 -6.91 -17.65 -6.03
C GLY A 309 -7.84 -17.32 -4.85
N ALA A 310 -9.11 -17.00 -5.04
CA ALA A 310 -10.04 -16.70 -3.95
C ALA A 310 -11.38 -17.44 -4.11
N GLY A 311 -11.94 -17.88 -2.97
CA GLY A 311 -13.33 -18.42 -2.93
C GLY A 311 -13.56 -19.79 -3.57
N THR A 312 -12.54 -20.48 -4.09
CA THR A 312 -12.67 -21.77 -4.75
C THR A 312 -12.56 -22.93 -3.77
N ASN A 313 -13.49 -23.90 -3.86
CA ASN A 313 -13.51 -25.09 -3.01
C ASN A 313 -13.44 -26.34 -3.90
N ILE A 314 -12.22 -26.74 -4.29
CA ILE A 314 -11.95 -27.80 -5.28
C ILE A 314 -10.88 -28.79 -4.83
N GLN A 315 -10.46 -28.73 -3.56
CA GLN A 315 -9.30 -29.46 -3.05
C GLN A 315 -9.44 -30.98 -2.98
N ASP A 316 -10.64 -31.52 -3.03
CA ASP A 316 -10.94 -32.93 -2.69
C ASP A 316 -9.98 -33.95 -3.32
N ARG A 317 -9.66 -33.78 -4.60
CA ARG A 317 -8.82 -34.68 -5.40
C ARG A 317 -7.55 -34.01 -5.92
N LEU A 318 -7.22 -32.79 -5.45
CA LEU A 318 -6.04 -32.09 -5.92
C LEU A 318 -4.77 -32.83 -5.48
N ILE A 319 -3.98 -33.23 -6.47
CA ILE A 319 -2.72 -33.97 -6.28
C ILE A 319 -1.50 -33.17 -6.75
N ALA A 320 -1.68 -32.24 -7.66
CA ALA A 320 -0.61 -31.37 -8.16
C ALA A 320 -1.10 -29.93 -8.39
N LEU A 321 -0.17 -29.00 -8.20
CA LEU A 321 -0.30 -27.59 -8.52
C LEU A 321 0.94 -27.12 -9.28
N HIS A 322 0.72 -26.36 -10.34
CA HIS A 322 1.77 -25.87 -11.23
C HIS A 322 1.76 -24.34 -11.25
N HIS A 323 2.86 -23.72 -10.82
CA HIS A 323 3.13 -22.29 -10.97
C HIS A 323 3.87 -22.07 -12.27
N LEU A 324 3.16 -21.78 -13.36
CA LEU A 324 3.76 -21.63 -14.67
C LEU A 324 4.43 -20.26 -14.84
N ASP A 325 3.91 -19.25 -14.16
CA ASP A 325 4.55 -17.94 -14.01
C ASP A 325 4.65 -17.51 -12.54
N CYS A 326 5.61 -16.64 -12.25
CA CYS A 326 5.83 -16.12 -10.90
C CYS A 326 4.82 -15.03 -10.58
N PRO A 327 4.03 -15.12 -9.50
CA PRO A 327 3.15 -14.04 -9.07
C PRO A 327 3.95 -12.84 -8.54
N TRP A 328 3.31 -11.66 -8.52
CA TRP A 328 3.95 -10.43 -8.04
C TRP A 328 4.06 -10.35 -6.51
N LYS A 329 3.15 -11.00 -5.80
CA LYS A 329 2.98 -10.84 -4.36
C LYS A 329 3.07 -12.17 -3.64
N PRO A 330 3.71 -12.22 -2.46
CA PRO A 330 3.69 -13.41 -1.61
C PRO A 330 2.28 -13.89 -1.28
N SER A 331 1.34 -12.95 -1.07
CA SER A 331 -0.06 -13.28 -0.80
C SER A 331 -0.75 -14.03 -1.95
N ASP A 332 -0.35 -13.76 -3.19
CA ASP A 332 -0.90 -14.46 -4.35
C ASP A 332 -0.38 -15.91 -4.40
N LEU A 333 0.92 -16.11 -4.09
CA LEU A 333 1.50 -17.44 -3.97
C LEU A 333 0.83 -18.26 -2.85
N GLU A 334 0.65 -17.66 -1.67
CA GLU A 334 -0.04 -18.30 -0.55
C GLU A 334 -1.49 -18.64 -0.89
N GLN A 335 -2.19 -17.77 -1.62
CA GLN A 335 -3.55 -18.03 -2.09
C GLN A 335 -3.62 -19.17 -3.09
N GLN A 336 -2.67 -19.26 -4.01
CA GLN A 336 -2.56 -20.35 -4.99
C GLN A 336 -2.29 -21.68 -4.25
N GLU A 337 -1.25 -21.74 -3.42
CA GLU A 337 -0.87 -22.94 -2.67
C GLU A 337 -1.95 -23.35 -1.66
N GLY A 338 -2.65 -22.39 -1.06
CA GLY A 338 -3.79 -22.63 -0.18
C GLY A 338 -5.02 -23.28 -0.85
N ARG A 339 -5.01 -23.48 -2.18
CA ARG A 339 -6.05 -24.29 -2.88
C ARG A 339 -5.79 -25.76 -2.72
N ILE A 340 -4.54 -26.20 -2.69
CA ILE A 340 -4.15 -27.61 -2.58
C ILE A 340 -3.80 -27.99 -1.12
N LEU A 341 -3.12 -27.12 -0.40
CA LEU A 341 -2.77 -27.31 1.02
C LEU A 341 -3.93 -26.92 1.92
N ARG A 342 -5.01 -27.69 1.85
CA ARG A 342 -6.28 -27.37 2.50
C ARG A 342 -6.92 -28.60 3.11
N GLN A 343 -7.64 -28.39 4.23
CA GLN A 343 -8.46 -29.43 4.83
C GLN A 343 -9.50 -29.97 3.83
N GLY A 344 -9.77 -31.26 3.88
CA GLY A 344 -10.68 -31.95 2.96
C GLY A 344 -10.03 -32.42 1.67
N ASN A 345 -8.75 -32.21 1.47
CA ASN A 345 -8.00 -32.90 0.42
C ASN A 345 -7.78 -34.36 0.86
N ARG A 346 -8.11 -35.30 -0.04
CA ARG A 346 -8.01 -36.75 0.25
C ARG A 346 -6.57 -37.26 0.16
N ASN A 347 -5.70 -36.53 -0.52
CA ASN A 347 -4.32 -36.94 -0.72
C ASN A 347 -3.49 -36.56 0.53
N LYS A 348 -2.64 -37.47 0.99
CA LYS A 348 -1.72 -37.21 2.11
C LYS A 348 -0.49 -36.44 1.67
N GLN A 349 -0.10 -36.59 0.41
CA GLN A 349 1.03 -35.92 -0.22
C GLN A 349 0.56 -35.30 -1.53
N VAL A 350 1.08 -34.12 -1.84
CA VAL A 350 0.78 -33.36 -3.07
C VAL A 350 2.05 -32.76 -3.64
N LYS A 351 2.10 -32.59 -4.95
CA LYS A 351 3.24 -32.02 -5.66
C LYS A 351 2.97 -30.56 -6.02
N ILE A 352 3.92 -29.67 -5.75
CA ILE A 352 3.87 -28.26 -6.13
C ILE A 352 5.05 -27.97 -7.05
N TYR A 353 4.77 -27.77 -8.32
CA TYR A 353 5.76 -27.49 -9.35
C TYR A 353 5.95 -25.99 -9.53
N ARG A 354 7.20 -25.54 -9.56
CA ARG A 354 7.60 -24.17 -9.89
C ARG A 354 8.50 -24.21 -11.11
N TYR A 355 8.10 -23.56 -12.20
CA TYR A 355 8.84 -23.55 -13.45
C TYR A 355 9.62 -22.25 -13.57
N VAL A 356 10.92 -22.36 -13.77
CA VAL A 356 11.85 -21.24 -13.80
C VAL A 356 12.75 -21.35 -15.02
N THR A 357 12.79 -20.31 -15.85
CA THR A 357 13.80 -20.20 -16.90
C THR A 357 15.02 -19.46 -16.36
N GLU A 358 16.19 -20.12 -16.33
CA GLU A 358 17.43 -19.54 -15.83
C GLU A 358 17.82 -18.27 -16.59
N ASN A 359 18.57 -17.38 -15.95
CA ASN A 359 19.10 -16.14 -16.53
C ASN A 359 18.05 -15.25 -17.21
N THR A 360 16.80 -15.38 -16.79
CA THR A 360 15.68 -14.54 -17.23
C THR A 360 15.01 -13.83 -16.06
N PHE A 361 14.00 -13.05 -16.38
CA PHE A 361 13.18 -12.37 -15.37
C PHE A 361 12.51 -13.31 -14.37
N ASP A 362 12.29 -14.59 -14.72
CA ASP A 362 11.71 -15.57 -13.80
C ASP A 362 12.58 -15.80 -12.56
N SER A 363 13.85 -16.15 -12.75
CA SER A 363 14.77 -16.45 -11.65
C SER A 363 14.89 -15.28 -10.67
N TYR A 364 14.92 -14.06 -11.22
CA TYR A 364 14.97 -12.85 -10.42
C TYR A 364 13.66 -12.60 -9.66
N MET A 365 12.50 -12.77 -10.32
CA MET A 365 11.20 -12.57 -9.71
C MET A 365 10.93 -13.57 -8.56
N TRP A 366 11.29 -14.84 -8.74
CA TRP A 366 11.19 -15.84 -7.67
C TRP A 366 12.07 -15.50 -6.47
N GLN A 367 13.27 -14.98 -6.69
CA GLN A 367 14.17 -14.55 -5.62
C GLN A 367 13.58 -13.36 -4.83
N ILE A 368 13.04 -12.35 -5.53
CA ILE A 368 12.36 -11.22 -4.87
C ILE A 368 11.18 -11.72 -4.05
N LEU A 369 10.36 -12.59 -4.64
CA LEU A 369 9.17 -13.13 -3.98
C LEU A 369 9.52 -13.89 -2.70
N GLU A 370 10.56 -14.72 -2.75
CA GLU A 370 11.06 -15.47 -1.59
C GLU A 370 11.57 -14.53 -0.48
N ASN A 371 12.30 -13.48 -0.84
CA ASN A 371 12.77 -12.48 0.13
C ASN A 371 11.62 -11.74 0.79
N LYS A 372 10.60 -11.34 0.01
CA LYS A 372 9.37 -10.72 0.54
C LYS A 372 8.62 -11.66 1.47
N GLN A 373 8.50 -12.94 1.11
CA GLN A 373 7.79 -13.94 1.92
C GLN A 373 8.50 -14.21 3.26
N LYS A 374 9.83 -14.34 3.24
CA LYS A 374 10.65 -14.45 4.45
C LYS A 374 10.43 -13.26 5.37
N PHE A 375 10.46 -12.07 4.81
CA PHE A 375 10.26 -10.83 5.54
C PHE A 375 8.88 -10.76 6.22
N ILE A 376 7.79 -10.98 5.47
CA ILE A 376 6.42 -10.97 6.02
C ILE A 376 6.27 -12.04 7.12
N SER A 377 6.81 -13.24 6.89
CA SER A 377 6.78 -14.33 7.88
C SER A 377 7.52 -13.96 9.17
N GLN A 378 8.69 -13.35 9.09
CA GLN A 378 9.46 -12.91 10.27
C GLN A 378 8.68 -11.89 11.11
N ILE A 379 8.03 -10.93 10.46
CA ILE A 379 7.22 -9.93 11.15
C ILE A 379 6.01 -10.56 11.82
N MET A 380 5.26 -11.38 11.10
CA MET A 380 4.00 -11.93 11.60
C MET A 380 4.19 -12.98 12.71
N THR A 381 5.25 -13.78 12.63
CA THR A 381 5.50 -14.85 13.63
C THR A 381 6.18 -14.35 14.90
N SER A 382 6.79 -13.17 14.88
CA SER A 382 7.60 -12.64 16.01
C SER A 382 8.73 -13.58 16.47
N LYS A 383 9.13 -14.55 15.64
CA LYS A 383 10.17 -15.52 15.97
C LYS A 383 11.59 -14.94 15.90
N SER A 384 11.73 -13.73 15.35
CA SER A 384 13.01 -13.03 15.28
C SER A 384 12.83 -11.55 15.65
N PRO A 385 13.61 -11.00 16.60
CA PRO A 385 13.51 -9.60 17.02
C PRO A 385 14.20 -8.67 16.01
N VAL A 386 13.77 -8.68 14.76
CA VAL A 386 14.24 -7.70 13.79
C VAL A 386 13.61 -6.35 14.16
N ARG A 387 14.45 -5.39 14.57
CA ARG A 387 13.97 -4.06 14.98
C ARG A 387 13.63 -3.14 13.82
N ALA A 388 14.23 -3.38 12.65
CA ALA A 388 14.01 -2.58 11.45
C ALA A 388 14.01 -3.45 10.20
N CYS A 389 13.26 -3.04 9.21
CA CYS A 389 13.18 -3.72 7.91
C CYS A 389 12.92 -2.73 6.78
N ASP A 390 13.30 -3.12 5.57
CA ASP A 390 12.96 -2.39 4.36
C ASP A 390 11.72 -3.02 3.71
N ASP A 391 10.75 -2.19 3.35
CA ASP A 391 9.56 -2.59 2.60
C ASP A 391 9.89 -2.58 1.11
N VAL A 392 9.74 -3.72 0.45
CA VAL A 392 10.09 -3.88 -0.97
C VAL A 392 8.81 -3.89 -1.79
N ASP A 393 8.32 -2.70 -2.14
CA ASP A 393 7.17 -2.53 -3.03
C ASP A 393 7.61 -2.03 -4.42
N ASP A 394 8.36 -2.86 -5.15
CA ASP A 394 8.75 -2.56 -6.53
C ASP A 394 7.91 -3.37 -7.53
N THR A 395 7.14 -2.65 -8.34
CA THR A 395 6.33 -3.21 -9.44
C THR A 395 7.07 -3.29 -10.76
N ALA A 396 8.29 -2.77 -10.83
CA ALA A 396 9.14 -2.80 -12.01
C ALA A 396 10.60 -2.99 -11.62
N LEU A 397 11.34 -3.73 -12.43
CA LEU A 397 12.78 -3.87 -12.26
C LEU A 397 13.49 -2.55 -12.55
N SER A 398 14.51 -2.26 -11.75
CA SER A 398 15.41 -1.13 -12.00
C SER A 398 16.29 -1.40 -13.22
N TYR A 399 16.85 -0.32 -13.80
CA TYR A 399 17.83 -0.47 -14.89
C TYR A 399 19.03 -1.34 -14.50
N ALA A 400 19.52 -1.22 -13.26
CA ALA A 400 20.62 -2.02 -12.74
C ALA A 400 20.31 -3.51 -12.75
N GLU A 401 19.11 -3.86 -12.34
CA GLU A 401 18.63 -5.23 -12.28
C GLU A 401 18.44 -5.83 -13.67
N ILE A 402 17.87 -5.09 -14.60
CA ILE A 402 17.73 -5.52 -16.00
C ILE A 402 19.11 -5.72 -16.64
N LYS A 403 20.03 -4.79 -16.42
CA LYS A 403 21.39 -4.90 -16.97
C LYS A 403 22.18 -6.06 -16.36
N ALA A 404 22.02 -6.31 -15.05
CA ALA A 404 22.66 -7.46 -14.40
C ALA A 404 22.14 -8.80 -14.93
N LEU A 405 20.82 -8.89 -15.16
CA LEU A 405 20.19 -10.05 -15.78
C LEU A 405 20.71 -10.29 -17.21
N ALA A 406 20.72 -9.24 -18.03
CA ALA A 406 21.15 -9.33 -19.43
C ALA A 406 22.63 -9.71 -19.61
N THR A 407 23.49 -9.32 -18.66
CA THR A 407 24.94 -9.60 -18.74
C THR A 407 25.35 -10.87 -17.99
N GLY A 408 24.45 -11.46 -17.19
CA GLY A 408 24.76 -12.60 -16.32
C GLY A 408 25.79 -12.31 -15.22
N ASN A 409 26.13 -11.03 -15.00
CA ASN A 409 27.17 -10.62 -14.06
C ASN A 409 26.59 -9.92 -12.81
N PRO A 410 26.55 -10.60 -11.65
CA PRO A 410 25.98 -10.05 -10.42
C PRO A 410 26.74 -8.82 -9.89
N TYR A 411 28.04 -8.68 -10.19
CA TYR A 411 28.85 -7.55 -9.74
C TYR A 411 28.46 -6.22 -10.40
N ILE A 412 27.79 -6.25 -11.54
CA ILE A 412 27.25 -5.02 -12.18
C ILE A 412 26.17 -4.42 -11.30
N LYS A 413 25.28 -5.24 -10.73
CA LYS A 413 24.27 -4.79 -9.79
C LYS A 413 24.92 -4.18 -8.54
N GLU A 414 25.87 -4.91 -7.94
CA GLU A 414 26.57 -4.44 -6.73
C GLU A 414 27.30 -3.11 -6.95
N LYS A 415 28.02 -2.98 -8.07
CA LYS A 415 28.66 -1.71 -8.44
C LYS A 415 27.66 -0.57 -8.56
N MET A 416 26.53 -0.80 -9.23
CA MET A 416 25.51 0.24 -9.42
C MET A 416 24.82 0.60 -8.12
N ASP A 417 24.57 -0.38 -7.25
CA ASP A 417 24.00 -0.15 -5.92
C ASP A 417 24.96 0.68 -5.05
N LEU A 418 26.28 0.43 -5.13
CA LEU A 418 27.29 1.24 -4.47
C LEU A 418 27.38 2.67 -5.04
N ASP A 419 27.31 2.84 -6.35
CA ASP A 419 27.28 4.16 -6.99
C ASP A 419 26.03 4.96 -6.56
N ILE A 420 24.89 4.30 -6.43
CA ILE A 420 23.65 4.90 -5.89
C ILE A 420 23.83 5.30 -4.43
N GLN A 421 24.44 4.44 -3.59
CA GLN A 421 24.71 4.76 -2.19
C GLN A 421 25.64 5.96 -2.05
N VAL A 422 26.71 6.03 -2.83
CA VAL A 422 27.65 7.18 -2.84
C VAL A 422 26.93 8.47 -3.24
N SER A 423 26.08 8.41 -4.27
CA SER A 423 25.28 9.55 -4.73
C SER A 423 24.28 10.00 -3.65
N LYS A 424 23.62 9.04 -2.98
CA LYS A 424 22.73 9.29 -1.83
C LYS A 424 23.45 9.98 -0.68
N LEU A 425 24.62 9.47 -0.31
CA LEU A 425 25.42 10.06 0.76
C LEU A 425 25.86 11.50 0.43
N LYS A 426 26.24 11.76 -0.83
CA LYS A 426 26.54 13.12 -1.30
C LYS A 426 25.34 14.05 -1.18
N LEU A 427 24.14 13.58 -1.57
CA LEU A 427 22.89 14.34 -1.45
C LEU A 427 22.53 14.60 0.02
N LEU A 428 22.61 13.58 0.87
CA LEU A 428 22.37 13.71 2.32
C LEU A 428 23.33 14.70 2.95
N LYS A 429 24.62 14.67 2.59
CA LYS A 429 25.60 15.65 3.04
C LYS A 429 25.23 17.06 2.62
N ALA A 430 24.83 17.26 1.36
CA ALA A 430 24.40 18.56 0.86
C ALA A 430 23.15 19.08 1.59
N ASN A 431 22.14 18.23 1.79
CA ASN A 431 20.93 18.56 2.54
C ASN A 431 21.24 18.90 4.00
N HIS A 432 22.05 18.10 4.67
CA HIS A 432 22.49 18.37 6.05
C HIS A 432 23.22 19.72 6.15
N THR A 433 24.14 20.00 5.22
CA THR A 433 24.83 21.29 5.17
C THR A 433 23.85 22.46 4.97
N SER A 434 22.85 22.29 4.07
CA SER A 434 21.80 23.28 3.85
C SER A 434 20.93 23.49 5.10
N GLN A 435 20.59 22.42 5.82
CA GLN A 435 19.87 22.51 7.10
C GLN A 435 20.66 23.26 8.16
N ILE A 436 21.98 22.99 8.28
CA ILE A 436 22.86 23.73 9.21
C ILE A 436 22.81 25.22 8.88
N TYR A 437 22.98 25.61 7.61
CA TYR A 437 22.93 27.03 7.23
C TYR A 437 21.56 27.67 7.51
N SER A 438 20.46 26.91 7.30
CA SER A 438 19.12 27.38 7.66
C SER A 438 18.99 27.62 9.16
N LEU A 439 19.42 26.65 9.98
CA LEU A 439 19.38 26.76 11.44
C LEU A 439 20.27 27.89 11.96
N GLU A 440 21.47 28.05 11.40
CA GLU A 440 22.38 29.19 11.75
C GLU A 440 21.71 30.52 11.42
N SER A 441 21.03 30.61 10.26
CA SER A 441 20.27 31.82 9.89
C SER A 441 19.10 32.07 10.82
N ASP A 442 18.39 31.01 11.23
CA ASP A 442 17.29 31.11 12.19
C ASP A 442 17.76 31.56 13.57
N ILE A 443 18.87 31.00 14.05
CA ILE A 443 19.50 31.41 15.32
C ILE A 443 20.00 32.88 15.26
N ALA A 444 20.59 33.27 14.14
CA ALA A 444 21.19 34.61 14.01
C ALA A 444 20.12 35.69 13.77
N ARG A 445 19.00 35.40 13.13
CA ARG A 445 18.04 36.42 12.67
C ARG A 445 16.59 36.18 13.11
N ARG A 446 16.05 34.98 12.87
CA ARG A 446 14.62 34.70 13.10
C ARG A 446 14.30 34.63 14.59
N TYR A 447 14.99 33.79 15.34
CA TYR A 447 14.70 33.62 16.76
C TYR A 447 14.94 34.88 17.62
N PRO A 448 16.01 35.66 17.43
CA PRO A 448 16.13 36.93 18.17
C PRO A 448 14.96 37.90 17.91
N ARG A 449 14.48 37.95 16.67
CA ARG A 449 13.32 38.78 16.33
C ARG A 449 12.03 38.25 16.98
N GLU A 450 11.80 36.96 16.92
CA GLU A 450 10.61 36.32 17.54
C GLU A 450 10.63 36.49 19.07
N ILE A 451 11.82 36.35 19.68
CA ILE A 451 12.03 36.60 21.13
C ILE A 451 11.71 38.05 21.49
N ALA A 452 12.21 38.99 20.71
CA ALA A 452 11.95 40.41 20.96
C ALA A 452 10.47 40.75 20.86
N VAL A 453 9.77 40.19 19.85
CA VAL A 453 8.30 40.33 19.70
C VAL A 453 7.58 39.73 20.90
N ALA A 454 7.93 38.48 21.28
CA ALA A 454 7.30 37.82 22.43
C ALA A 454 7.55 38.57 23.76
N GLN A 455 8.75 39.09 23.94
CA GLN A 455 9.06 39.92 25.11
C GLN A 455 8.20 41.21 25.13
N GLY A 456 8.07 41.86 23.98
CA GLY A 456 7.18 43.03 23.85
C GLY A 456 5.72 42.69 24.19
N GLN A 457 5.23 41.58 23.73
CA GLN A 457 3.89 41.09 24.07
C GLN A 457 3.72 40.79 25.57
N ILE A 458 4.72 40.18 26.19
CA ILE A 458 4.73 39.92 27.65
C ILE A 458 4.64 41.21 28.44
N GLU A 459 5.41 42.24 28.10
CA GLU A 459 5.36 43.52 28.76
C GLU A 459 4.03 44.24 28.54
N ALA A 460 3.49 44.19 27.34
CA ALA A 460 2.18 44.75 27.05
C ALA A 460 1.05 44.02 27.82
N LEU A 461 1.10 42.69 27.89
CA LEU A 461 0.16 41.88 28.71
C LEU A 461 0.28 42.21 30.21
N LYS A 462 1.49 42.42 30.74
CA LYS A 462 1.68 42.85 32.13
C LYS A 462 1.02 44.21 32.37
N THR A 463 1.18 45.12 31.42
CA THR A 463 0.51 46.45 31.50
C THR A 463 -1.01 46.31 31.53
N ASP A 464 -1.57 45.44 30.66
CA ASP A 464 -3.00 45.17 30.64
C ASP A 464 -3.50 44.49 31.93
N MET A 465 -2.71 43.58 32.48
CA MET A 465 -3.03 42.95 33.77
C MET A 465 -3.07 43.97 34.92
N GLU A 466 -2.13 44.90 34.98
CA GLU A 466 -2.14 45.96 35.98
C GLU A 466 -3.34 46.89 35.78
N ALA A 467 -3.66 47.23 34.54
CA ALA A 467 -4.83 48.04 34.21
C ALA A 467 -6.18 47.35 34.55
N ALA A 468 -6.21 46.02 34.48
CA ALA A 468 -7.40 45.20 34.81
C ALA A 468 -7.62 45.06 36.34
N LYS A 469 -6.56 45.15 37.17
CA LYS A 469 -6.69 44.97 38.62
C LYS A 469 -7.78 45.83 39.29
N PRO A 470 -7.90 47.14 39.00
CA PRO A 470 -8.96 47.94 39.56
C PRO A 470 -10.37 47.46 39.18
N LEU A 471 -10.56 47.01 37.95
CA LEU A 471 -11.81 46.48 37.45
C LEU A 471 -12.19 45.15 38.13
N LEU A 472 -11.23 44.30 38.41
CA LEU A 472 -11.43 43.05 39.13
C LEU A 472 -11.68 43.22 40.62
N ALA A 473 -11.20 44.32 41.20
CA ALA A 473 -11.38 44.66 42.60
C ALA A 473 -12.70 45.45 42.89
N GLN A 474 -13.37 45.93 41.83
CA GLN A 474 -14.65 46.62 41.96
C GLN A 474 -15.76 45.64 42.38
N ASP A 475 -16.66 46.14 43.24
CA ASP A 475 -17.88 45.38 43.62
C ASP A 475 -18.69 45.08 42.35
N LYS A 476 -19.24 43.87 42.24
CA LYS A 476 -20.02 43.43 41.06
C LYS A 476 -21.25 44.28 40.76
N GLU A 477 -21.67 45.08 41.72
CA GLU A 477 -22.77 46.04 41.57
C GLU A 477 -22.34 47.35 40.91
N HIS A 478 -21.05 47.69 40.90
CA HIS A 478 -20.56 48.90 40.25
C HIS A 478 -20.21 48.60 38.78
N PHE A 479 -20.92 49.24 37.87
CA PHE A 479 -20.70 49.12 36.42
C PHE A 479 -20.67 50.52 35.81
N ASP A 480 -19.60 50.84 35.12
CA ASP A 480 -19.48 52.03 34.30
C ASP A 480 -18.79 51.69 32.97
N MET A 481 -19.36 52.16 31.88
CA MET A 481 -18.85 51.95 30.52
C MET A 481 -19.08 53.22 29.70
N GLU A 482 -18.04 53.68 29.03
CA GLU A 482 -18.15 54.81 28.11
C GLU A 482 -18.45 54.30 26.73
N ILE A 483 -19.52 54.77 26.06
CA ILE A 483 -19.88 54.47 24.67
C ILE A 483 -20.18 55.78 23.95
N SER A 484 -19.46 56.04 22.85
CA SER A 484 -19.62 57.26 22.04
C SER A 484 -19.54 58.58 22.84
N GLY A 485 -18.64 58.61 23.86
CA GLY A 485 -18.42 59.77 24.71
C GLY A 485 -19.40 59.94 25.87
N LYS A 486 -20.34 59.01 26.10
CA LYS A 486 -21.29 59.03 27.21
C LYS A 486 -21.07 57.85 28.15
N VAL A 487 -21.03 58.09 29.45
CA VAL A 487 -20.87 57.03 30.47
C VAL A 487 -22.23 56.46 30.84
N TYR A 488 -22.30 55.13 30.87
CA TYR A 488 -23.47 54.35 31.25
C TYR A 488 -23.18 53.53 32.51
N THR A 489 -24.05 53.62 33.49
CA THR A 489 -23.95 52.89 34.77
C THR A 489 -24.86 51.66 34.80
N GLU A 490 -25.79 51.56 33.85
CA GLU A 490 -26.71 50.44 33.70
C GLU A 490 -26.30 49.54 32.51
N ARG A 491 -26.08 48.23 32.76
CA ARG A 491 -25.63 47.27 31.74
C ARG A 491 -26.57 47.17 30.54
N LYS A 492 -27.87 47.29 30.79
CA LYS A 492 -28.89 47.20 29.73
C LYS A 492 -28.85 48.42 28.81
N GLU A 493 -28.66 49.62 29.37
CA GLU A 493 -28.52 50.85 28.60
C GLU A 493 -27.20 50.88 27.82
N ALA A 494 -26.10 50.45 28.43
CA ALA A 494 -24.82 50.33 27.76
C ALA A 494 -24.89 49.33 26.57
N GLY A 495 -25.55 48.21 26.76
CA GLY A 495 -25.77 47.23 25.68
C GLY A 495 -26.57 47.81 24.51
N ALA A 496 -27.60 48.59 24.76
CA ALA A 496 -28.36 49.30 23.71
C ALA A 496 -27.47 50.34 22.98
N ALA A 497 -26.68 51.09 23.74
CA ALA A 497 -25.74 52.08 23.17
C ALA A 497 -24.64 51.43 22.32
N ILE A 498 -24.12 50.26 22.70
CA ILE A 498 -23.18 49.47 21.89
C ILE A 498 -23.79 49.10 20.54
N ILE A 499 -25.04 48.61 20.51
CA ILE A 499 -25.73 48.25 19.28
C ILE A 499 -25.89 49.46 18.36
N GLU A 500 -26.26 50.61 18.90
CA GLU A 500 -26.41 51.84 18.14
C GLU A 500 -25.07 52.36 17.60
N ALA A 501 -24.00 52.32 18.41
CA ALA A 501 -22.66 52.67 17.97
C ALA A 501 -22.14 51.74 16.85
N CYS A 502 -22.41 50.44 16.95
CA CYS A 502 -22.07 49.44 15.91
C CYS A 502 -22.82 49.75 14.60
N LYS A 503 -24.12 50.09 14.68
CA LYS A 503 -24.93 50.45 13.49
C LYS A 503 -24.42 51.74 12.85
N ALA A 504 -24.03 52.71 13.64
CA ALA A 504 -23.48 53.97 13.14
C ALA A 504 -22.15 53.78 12.40
N LEU A 505 -21.23 52.96 12.93
CA LEU A 505 -19.99 52.62 12.26
C LEU A 505 -20.24 51.85 10.95
N LYS A 506 -21.18 50.91 10.94
CA LYS A 506 -21.56 50.19 9.73
C LYS A 506 -22.14 51.13 8.66
N ALA A 507 -23.01 52.06 9.06
CA ALA A 507 -23.58 53.05 8.15
C ALA A 507 -22.54 53.99 7.56
N ALA A 508 -21.46 54.28 8.31
CA ALA A 508 -20.32 55.05 7.84
C ALA A 508 -19.33 54.23 7.01
N GLY A 509 -19.51 52.90 6.89
CA GLY A 509 -18.60 52.01 6.20
C GLY A 509 -17.23 51.86 6.89
N THR A 510 -17.14 52.13 8.16
CA THR A 510 -15.91 52.12 8.97
C THR A 510 -15.95 51.08 10.07
N GLU A 511 -14.81 50.70 10.55
CA GLU A 511 -14.61 49.91 11.78
C GLU A 511 -13.73 50.69 12.74
N GLY A 512 -13.89 50.50 14.06
CA GLY A 512 -13.05 51.19 15.00
C GLY A 512 -13.59 51.22 16.41
N ARG A 513 -13.05 52.15 17.19
CA ARG A 513 -13.42 52.36 18.60
C ARG A 513 -14.85 52.86 18.73
N ILE A 514 -15.62 52.24 19.62
CA ILE A 514 -16.99 52.61 19.96
C ILE A 514 -17.10 53.13 21.41
N GLY A 515 -16.10 52.88 22.24
CA GLY A 515 -16.08 53.28 23.62
C GLY A 515 -14.92 52.70 24.41
N SER A 516 -15.05 52.69 25.73
CA SER A 516 -14.10 52.07 26.66
C SER A 516 -14.80 51.44 27.86
N TYR A 517 -14.17 50.42 28.42
CA TYR A 517 -14.53 49.80 29.69
C TYR A 517 -13.30 49.75 30.59
N GLY A 518 -13.31 50.60 31.62
CA GLY A 518 -12.12 50.85 32.40
C GLY A 518 -10.99 51.42 31.55
N ALA A 519 -9.80 50.80 31.60
CA ALA A 519 -8.65 51.20 30.83
C ALA A 519 -8.60 50.58 29.41
N PHE A 520 -9.56 49.73 29.02
CA PHE A 520 -9.56 49.04 27.75
C PHE A 520 -10.49 49.72 26.74
N GLU A 521 -10.05 49.75 25.48
CA GLU A 521 -10.86 50.26 24.39
C GLU A 521 -11.82 49.20 23.85
N LEU A 522 -13.06 49.57 23.55
CA LEU A 522 -14.04 48.72 22.90
C LEU A 522 -14.11 49.07 21.42
N HIS A 523 -13.79 48.09 20.56
CA HIS A 523 -13.83 48.22 19.13
C HIS A 523 -14.93 47.36 18.50
N SER A 524 -15.50 47.83 17.39
CA SER A 524 -16.48 47.10 16.61
C SER A 524 -16.08 46.98 15.16
N ARG A 525 -16.29 45.78 14.61
CA ARG A 525 -16.16 45.47 13.18
C ARG A 525 -17.39 44.72 12.69
N PHE A 526 -17.87 45.07 11.51
CA PHE A 526 -18.96 44.33 10.91
C PHE A 526 -18.38 43.22 10.00
N ASP A 527 -18.73 41.98 10.30
CA ASP A 527 -18.38 40.85 9.47
C ASP A 527 -19.39 40.72 8.32
N ASN A 528 -18.94 40.98 7.10
CA ASN A 528 -19.78 40.94 5.91
C ASN A 528 -20.19 39.52 5.49
N PHE A 529 -19.45 38.50 5.92
CA PHE A 529 -19.74 37.11 5.60
C PHE A 529 -20.84 36.56 6.53
N ASP A 530 -20.60 36.66 7.82
CA ASP A 530 -21.55 36.18 8.84
C ASP A 530 -22.70 37.14 9.11
N LYS A 531 -22.66 38.36 8.59
CA LYS A 531 -23.64 39.45 8.82
C LYS A 531 -23.83 39.84 10.31
N VAL A 532 -22.77 39.71 11.08
CA VAL A 532 -22.76 40.02 12.53
C VAL A 532 -21.75 41.11 12.86
N PHE A 533 -22.00 41.81 13.98
CA PHE A 533 -20.99 42.69 14.58
C PHE A 533 -20.07 41.87 15.48
N ARG A 534 -18.76 41.99 15.24
CA ARG A 534 -17.75 41.44 16.16
C ARG A 534 -17.21 42.57 17.03
N LEU A 535 -17.31 42.35 18.33
CA LEU A 535 -16.74 43.25 19.31
C LEU A 535 -15.39 42.70 19.80
N SER A 536 -14.41 43.56 19.95
CA SER A 536 -13.14 43.26 20.60
C SER A 536 -12.81 44.32 21.64
N ILE A 537 -12.19 43.87 22.71
CA ILE A 537 -11.62 44.74 23.74
C ILE A 537 -10.15 44.82 23.44
N LYS A 538 -9.59 46.03 23.38
CA LYS A 538 -8.19 46.26 23.09
C LYS A 538 -7.47 46.88 24.25
N GLY A 539 -6.29 46.39 24.53
CA GLY A 539 -5.35 46.86 25.52
C GLY A 539 -4.00 47.24 24.93
N ALA A 540 -2.98 47.27 25.75
CA ALA A 540 -1.59 47.50 25.32
C ALA A 540 -1.01 46.30 24.56
N SER A 541 -1.61 45.11 24.73
CA SER A 541 -1.15 43.85 24.10
C SER A 541 -1.71 43.60 22.72
N ASP A 542 -2.65 44.43 22.23
CA ASP A 542 -3.33 44.27 20.93
C ASP A 542 -2.65 44.94 19.74
#